data_d426ea77d8bb4fd24faa8af1888a1743
#
_entry.id   d426ea77d8bb4fd24faa8af1888a1743
#
_cell.length_a   1.000
_cell.length_b   1.000
_cell.length_c   1.000
_cell.angle_alpha   90.00
_cell.angle_beta   90.00
_cell.angle_gamma   90.00
#
_symmetry.space_group_name_H-M   'P 1'
#
loop_
_entity.id
_entity.type
_entity.pdbx_description
1 polymer ?
#
loop_
_entity_poly.entity_id
_entity_poly.type
_entity_poly.pdbx_seq_one_letter_code
_entity_poly.pdbx_strand_id
1 'polypeptide(L)'
;MLQDWRDGAKEAFRLHYEPFAAGKVTVGTVIDALQRLLDAELEGRTTQADRVATYEAHLRRVKDFMKIVNEKVDVDANKIVPADAADGEAFLLKAEFLLEREKAK
;
A
#
# COMPACT_ATOMS: atom_id res chain seq x y z
N MET A 1 -10.60 -9.36 18.33
CA MET A 1 -9.55 -8.36 18.61
C MET A 1 -8.59 -8.23 17.45
N LEU A 2 -7.81 -9.25 17.10
CA LEU A 2 -6.93 -9.17 15.94
C LEU A 2 -7.70 -8.96 14.64
N GLN A 3 -8.82 -9.69 14.45
CA GLN A 3 -9.66 -9.53 13.29
C GLN A 3 -10.29 -8.13 13.23
N ASP A 4 -10.68 -7.57 14.37
CA ASP A 4 -11.21 -6.20 14.44
C ASP A 4 -10.17 -5.17 14.02
N TRP A 5 -8.92 -5.36 14.41
CA TRP A 5 -7.83 -4.49 13.99
C TRP A 5 -7.61 -4.57 12.47
N ARG A 6 -7.60 -5.81 11.92
CA ARG A 6 -7.46 -6.01 10.47
C ARG A 6 -8.60 -5.37 9.69
N ASP A 7 -9.83 -5.57 10.15
CA ASP A 7 -11.01 -5.01 9.51
C ASP A 7 -11.01 -3.48 9.59
N GLY A 8 -10.60 -2.91 10.73
CA GLY A 8 -10.45 -1.48 10.90
C GLY A 8 -9.38 -0.91 9.98
N ALA A 9 -8.25 -1.61 9.82
CA ALA A 9 -7.18 -1.17 8.93
C ALA A 9 -7.62 -1.22 7.46
N LYS A 10 -8.36 -2.25 7.05
CA LYS A 10 -8.92 -2.34 5.69
C LYS A 10 -9.89 -1.21 5.40
N GLU A 11 -10.77 -0.90 6.36
CA GLU A 11 -11.73 0.19 6.21
C GLU A 11 -11.01 1.55 6.16
N ALA A 12 -10.01 1.75 6.99
CA ALA A 12 -9.21 2.97 6.96
C ALA A 12 -8.50 3.14 5.61
N PHE A 13 -7.94 2.05 5.07
CA PHE A 13 -7.33 2.08 3.74
C PHE A 13 -8.36 2.46 2.67
N ARG A 14 -9.53 1.84 2.69
CA ARG A 14 -10.58 2.13 1.72
C ARG A 14 -11.02 3.60 1.79
N LEU A 15 -11.20 4.12 3.01
CA LEU A 15 -11.61 5.50 3.23
C LEU A 15 -10.59 6.54 2.73
N HIS A 16 -9.31 6.19 2.70
CA HIS A 16 -8.28 7.06 2.15
C HIS A 16 -8.05 6.84 0.66
N TYR A 17 -8.18 5.60 0.19
CA TYR A 17 -7.93 5.25 -1.20
C TYR A 17 -8.97 5.85 -2.15
N GLU A 18 -10.24 5.77 -1.82
CA GLU A 18 -11.31 6.32 -2.64
C GLU A 18 -11.18 7.84 -2.82
N PRO A 19 -10.98 8.64 -1.74
CA PRO A 19 -10.72 10.08 -1.90
C PRO A 19 -9.42 10.37 -2.65
N PHE A 20 -8.40 9.54 -2.53
CA PHE A 20 -7.17 9.69 -3.30
C PHE A 20 -7.45 9.56 -4.80
N ALA A 21 -8.19 8.54 -5.20
CA ALA A 21 -8.56 8.34 -6.60
C ALA A 21 -9.34 9.55 -7.15
N ALA A 22 -10.10 10.23 -6.29
CA ALA A 22 -10.80 11.47 -6.62
C ALA A 22 -9.94 12.74 -6.47
N GLY A 23 -8.68 12.62 -6.09
CA GLY A 23 -7.75 13.75 -5.95
C GLY A 23 -7.90 14.53 -4.64
N LYS A 24 -8.50 13.94 -3.61
CA LYS A 24 -8.81 14.64 -2.35
C LYS A 24 -7.86 14.36 -1.19
N VAL A 25 -6.95 13.40 -1.32
CA VAL A 25 -5.94 13.09 -0.29
C VAL A 25 -4.57 12.95 -0.93
N THR A 26 -3.53 13.03 -0.12
CA THR A 26 -2.15 12.98 -0.61
C THR A 26 -1.63 11.55 -0.76
N VAL A 27 -0.57 11.40 -1.56
CA VAL A 27 0.15 10.13 -1.73
C VAL A 27 0.62 9.60 -0.36
N GLY A 28 1.20 10.47 0.47
CA GLY A 28 1.68 10.07 1.80
C GLY A 28 0.59 9.49 2.69
N THR A 29 -0.63 10.03 2.62
CA THR A 29 -1.77 9.51 3.38
C THR A 29 -2.10 8.08 2.98
N VAL A 30 -2.10 7.78 1.69
CA VAL A 30 -2.37 6.42 1.19
C VAL A 30 -1.22 5.47 1.55
N ILE A 31 0.03 5.90 1.44
CA ILE A 31 1.19 5.10 1.83
C ILE A 31 1.08 4.71 3.31
N ASP A 32 0.75 5.65 4.19
CA ASP A 32 0.58 5.36 5.62
C ASP A 32 -0.54 4.35 5.86
N ALA A 33 -1.67 4.49 5.15
CA ALA A 33 -2.79 3.56 5.28
C ALA A 33 -2.42 2.17 4.79
N LEU A 34 -1.67 2.05 3.69
CA LEU A 34 -1.17 0.78 3.17
C LEU A 34 -0.22 0.11 4.15
N GLN A 35 0.68 0.89 4.78
CA GLN A 35 1.62 0.34 5.77
C GLN A 35 0.89 -0.17 7.01
N ARG A 36 -0.10 0.58 7.50
CA ARG A 36 -0.91 0.16 8.65
C ARG A 36 -1.69 -1.12 8.35
N LEU A 37 -2.23 -1.23 7.14
CA LEU A 37 -2.95 -2.43 6.72
C LEU A 37 -2.00 -3.64 6.67
N LEU A 38 -0.80 -3.47 6.11
CA LEU A 38 0.20 -4.53 6.09
C LEU A 38 0.56 -4.98 7.51
N ASP A 39 0.84 -4.04 8.40
CA ASP A 39 1.20 -4.36 9.79
C ASP A 39 0.09 -5.14 10.48
N ALA A 40 -1.17 -4.71 10.30
CA ALA A 40 -2.33 -5.39 10.90
C ALA A 40 -2.51 -6.80 10.32
N GLU A 41 -2.31 -6.98 9.02
CA GLU A 41 -2.46 -8.28 8.37
C GLU A 41 -1.34 -9.26 8.72
N LEU A 42 -0.13 -8.75 9.00
CA LEU A 42 1.00 -9.59 9.42
C LEU A 42 0.88 -10.07 10.86
N GLU A 43 0.15 -9.34 11.69
CA GLU A 43 0.03 -9.68 13.11
C GLU A 43 -0.61 -11.05 13.30
N GLY A 44 0.04 -11.90 14.08
CA GLY A 44 -0.44 -13.26 14.32
C GLY A 44 -0.18 -14.25 13.18
N ARG A 45 0.44 -13.82 12.09
CA ARG A 45 0.81 -14.71 10.98
C ARG A 45 2.18 -15.31 11.25
N THR A 46 2.23 -16.60 11.52
CA THR A 46 3.46 -17.29 11.95
C THR A 46 4.06 -18.20 10.88
N THR A 47 3.27 -18.68 9.91
CA THR A 47 3.79 -19.53 8.85
C THR A 47 4.33 -18.71 7.69
N GLN A 48 5.36 -19.24 7.02
CA GLN A 48 5.91 -18.58 5.84
C GLN A 48 4.86 -18.42 4.75
N ALA A 49 4.03 -19.46 4.53
CA ALA A 49 2.99 -19.42 3.50
C ALA A 49 2.00 -18.27 3.74
N ASP A 50 1.54 -18.10 4.99
CA ASP A 50 0.62 -17.01 5.33
C ASP A 50 1.27 -15.64 5.20
N ARG A 51 2.53 -15.52 5.59
CA ARG A 51 3.27 -14.27 5.48
C ARG A 51 3.52 -13.90 4.02
N VAL A 52 3.91 -14.87 3.20
CA VAL A 52 4.10 -14.66 1.75
C VAL A 52 2.79 -14.18 1.12
N ALA A 53 1.67 -14.85 1.43
CA ALA A 53 0.36 -14.44 0.89
C ALA A 53 0.00 -13.01 1.30
N THR A 54 0.32 -12.62 2.53
CA THR A 54 0.07 -11.27 3.03
C THR A 54 0.91 -10.23 2.27
N TYR A 55 2.20 -10.50 2.06
CA TYR A 55 3.07 -9.62 1.29
C TYR A 55 2.66 -9.54 -0.19
N GLU A 56 2.19 -10.65 -0.77
CA GLU A 56 1.67 -10.65 -2.14
C GLU A 56 0.44 -9.75 -2.28
N ALA A 57 -0.49 -9.83 -1.33
CA ALA A 57 -1.67 -8.97 -1.32
C ALA A 57 -1.29 -7.49 -1.16
N HIS A 58 -0.32 -7.19 -0.29
CA HIS A 58 0.20 -5.85 -0.11
C HIS A 58 0.82 -5.32 -1.41
N LEU A 59 1.65 -6.13 -2.06
CA LEU A 59 2.30 -5.72 -3.31
C LEU A 59 1.27 -5.40 -4.40
N ARG A 60 0.20 -6.20 -4.52
CA ARG A 60 -0.87 -5.91 -5.48
C ARG A 60 -1.52 -4.56 -5.21
N ARG A 61 -1.81 -4.26 -3.94
CA ARG A 61 -2.40 -2.97 -3.54
C ARG A 61 -1.47 -1.80 -3.89
N VAL A 62 -0.18 -1.96 -3.64
CA VAL A 62 0.82 -0.93 -3.95
C VAL A 62 0.92 -0.71 -5.46
N LYS A 63 0.92 -1.79 -6.24
CA LYS A 63 0.95 -1.69 -7.72
C LYS A 63 -0.28 -0.97 -8.26
N ASP A 64 -1.47 -1.30 -7.76
CA ASP A 64 -2.71 -0.63 -8.16
C ASP A 64 -2.67 0.85 -7.80
N PHE A 65 -2.19 1.17 -6.60
CA PHE A 65 -2.00 2.55 -6.16
C PHE A 65 -1.04 3.30 -7.08
N MET A 66 0.12 2.71 -7.39
CA MET A 66 1.11 3.35 -8.26
C MET A 66 0.62 3.55 -9.68
N LYS A 67 -0.24 2.66 -10.17
CA LYS A 67 -0.89 2.84 -11.48
C LYS A 67 -1.68 4.14 -11.49
N ILE A 68 -2.46 4.42 -10.45
CA ILE A 68 -3.22 5.67 -10.34
C ILE A 68 -2.29 6.87 -10.20
N VAL A 69 -1.24 6.75 -9.39
CA VAL A 69 -0.23 7.82 -9.22
C VAL A 69 0.38 8.20 -10.56
N ASN A 70 0.82 7.21 -11.33
CA ASN A 70 1.47 7.44 -12.62
C ASN A 70 0.48 8.04 -13.64
N GLU A 71 -0.75 7.59 -13.65
CA GLU A 71 -1.79 8.18 -14.51
C GLU A 71 -2.00 9.65 -14.19
N LYS A 72 -2.04 10.03 -12.91
CA LYS A 72 -2.25 11.41 -12.49
C LYS A 72 -1.05 12.31 -12.79
N VAL A 73 0.16 11.78 -12.69
CA VAL A 73 1.38 12.53 -13.05
C VAL A 73 1.39 12.81 -14.55
N ASP A 74 1.04 11.82 -15.38
CA ASP A 74 1.08 11.94 -16.83
C ASP A 74 -0.02 12.85 -17.38
N VAL A 75 -1.23 12.76 -16.79
CA VAL A 75 -2.42 13.47 -17.31
C VAL A 75 -2.58 14.85 -16.66
N ASP A 76 -2.20 15.00 -15.41
CA ASP A 76 -2.34 16.26 -14.68
C ASP A 76 -1.20 16.44 -13.68
N ALA A 77 -0.09 16.98 -14.16
CA ALA A 77 1.13 17.19 -13.38
C ALA A 77 0.92 18.10 -12.15
N ASN A 78 -0.20 18.83 -12.09
CA ASN A 78 -0.49 19.70 -10.95
C ASN A 78 -1.09 18.94 -9.76
N LYS A 79 -1.55 17.71 -9.95
CA LYS A 79 -2.22 16.94 -8.90
C LYS A 79 -1.27 16.09 -8.08
N ILE A 80 -0.18 15.60 -8.67
CA ILE A 80 0.83 14.84 -7.94
C ILE A 80 2.19 15.39 -8.33
N VAL A 81 2.92 15.91 -7.34
CA VAL A 81 4.27 16.41 -7.57
C VAL A 81 5.26 15.27 -7.76
N PRO A 82 6.35 15.46 -8.54
CA PRO A 82 7.32 14.40 -8.79
C PRO A 82 7.93 13.78 -7.53
N ALA A 83 8.13 14.56 -6.47
CA ALA A 83 8.66 14.03 -5.21
C ALA A 83 7.72 13.02 -4.58
N ASP A 84 6.41 13.26 -4.63
CA ASP A 84 5.41 12.34 -4.09
C ASP A 84 5.34 11.06 -4.93
N ALA A 85 5.45 11.17 -6.25
CA ALA A 85 5.52 10.00 -7.12
C ALA A 85 6.77 9.16 -6.83
N ALA A 86 7.90 9.81 -6.55
CA ALA A 86 9.14 9.12 -6.18
C ALA A 86 9.00 8.39 -4.84
N ASP A 87 8.30 8.98 -3.87
CA ASP A 87 8.02 8.33 -2.58
C ASP A 87 7.16 7.08 -2.79
N GLY A 88 6.16 7.15 -3.66
CA GLY A 88 5.34 6.00 -4.02
C GLY A 88 6.15 4.89 -4.68
N GLU A 89 7.05 5.25 -5.60
CA GLU A 89 7.93 4.28 -6.27
C GLU A 89 8.87 3.60 -5.26
N ALA A 90 9.44 4.36 -4.33
CA ALA A 90 10.28 3.81 -3.27
C ALA A 90 9.48 2.83 -2.39
N PHE A 91 8.22 3.14 -2.11
CA PHE A 91 7.33 2.26 -1.35
C PHE A 91 7.04 0.96 -2.11
N LEU A 92 6.85 1.05 -3.43
CA LEU A 92 6.68 -0.13 -4.29
C LEU A 92 7.91 -1.02 -4.26
N LEU A 93 9.11 -0.45 -4.40
CA LEU A 93 10.36 -1.21 -4.34
C LEU A 93 10.53 -1.89 -2.98
N LYS A 94 10.15 -1.22 -1.91
CA LYS A 94 10.16 -1.81 -0.56
C LYS A 94 9.20 -2.99 -0.47
N ALA A 95 8.00 -2.87 -1.06
CA ALA A 95 7.02 -3.97 -1.07
C ALA A 95 7.56 -5.20 -1.80
N GLU A 96 8.21 -4.99 -2.94
CA GLU A 96 8.86 -6.07 -3.69
C GLU A 96 9.97 -6.73 -2.88
N PHE A 97 10.81 -5.93 -2.24
CA PHE A 97 11.90 -6.42 -1.39
C PHE A 97 11.36 -7.27 -0.23
N LEU A 98 10.32 -6.80 0.45
CA LEU A 98 9.74 -7.53 1.59
C LEU A 98 9.21 -8.89 1.17
N LEU A 99 8.55 -8.98 0.02
CA LEU A 99 8.05 -10.24 -0.51
C LEU A 99 9.19 -11.20 -0.84
N GLU A 100 10.21 -10.75 -1.56
CA GLU A 100 11.34 -11.58 -1.92
C GLU A 100 12.11 -12.07 -0.69
N ARG A 101 12.28 -11.19 0.30
CA ARG A 101 12.93 -11.56 1.55
C ARG A 101 12.16 -12.67 2.27
N GLU A 102 10.83 -12.60 2.32
CA GLU A 102 10.01 -13.62 2.96
C GLU A 102 10.07 -14.95 2.22
N LYS A 103 10.04 -14.91 0.88
CA LYS A 103 10.18 -16.13 0.06
C LYS A 103 11.53 -16.83 0.26
N ALA A 104 12.57 -16.06 0.54
CA ALA A 104 13.93 -16.60 0.70
C ALA A 104 14.17 -17.26 2.05
N LYS A 105 13.27 -17.11 3.00
CA LYS A 105 13.36 -17.80 4.30
C LYS A 105 12.93 -19.25 4.16
#